data_3712cf108d0232cac6c0b4cdd34b9977
#
_entry.id   3712cf108d0232cac6c0b4cdd34b9977
#
_cell.length_a   1.000
_cell.length_b   1.000
_cell.length_c   1.000
_cell.angle_alpha   90.00
_cell.angle_beta   90.00
_cell.angle_gamma   90.00
#
_symmetry.space_group_name_H-M   'P 1'
#
loop_
_entity.id
_entity.type
_entity.pdbx_description
1 polymer ?
#
loop_
_entity_poly.entity_id
_entity_poly.type
_entity_poly.pdbx_seq_one_letter_code
_entity_poly.pdbx_strand_id
1 'polypeptide(L)'
;MYLPLKDLEKEHSIPDVWKDSICEVVIQLTKNNFELHDVSEYIALQSSDMAKFNRENVLEYGCCLKALSTECWERSCYQWQGNYWDLIIDLCTVEEDVSDLVLKGRVYPINSGYKYECGMVHVP
;
A
#
# COMPACT_ATOMS: atom_id res chain seq x y z
N MET A 1 -4.39 0.43 23.08
CA MET A 1 -4.14 0.77 21.66
C MET A 1 -3.00 -0.06 21.13
N TYR A 2 -3.20 -0.67 19.99
CA TYR A 2 -2.16 -1.47 19.32
C TYR A 2 -1.26 -0.55 18.48
N LEU A 3 0.02 -0.46 18.84
CA LEU A 3 1.00 0.36 18.11
C LEU A 3 1.87 -0.52 17.23
N PRO A 4 2.34 0.02 16.08
CA PRO A 4 3.26 -0.70 15.23
C PRO A 4 4.55 -1.08 15.97
N LEU A 5 5.03 -2.30 15.75
CA LEU A 5 6.21 -2.83 16.42
C LEU A 5 7.47 -2.56 15.59
N LYS A 6 8.54 -2.19 16.26
CA LYS A 6 9.86 -2.01 15.64
C LYS A 6 10.65 -3.31 15.78
N ASP A 7 10.16 -4.36 15.12
CA ASP A 7 10.71 -5.71 15.18
C ASP A 7 11.42 -6.04 13.86
N LEU A 8 12.75 -6.12 13.91
CA LEU A 8 13.57 -6.39 12.72
C LEU A 8 13.48 -7.84 12.25
N GLU A 9 12.95 -8.75 13.06
CA GLU A 9 13.04 -10.18 12.79
C GLU A 9 11.76 -10.77 12.24
N LYS A 10 10.60 -10.15 12.49
CA LYS A 10 9.30 -10.74 12.14
C LYS A 10 8.40 -9.76 11.43
N GLU A 11 7.60 -10.30 10.52
CA GLU A 11 6.48 -9.60 9.91
C GLU A 11 5.30 -9.59 10.86
N HIS A 12 4.49 -8.54 10.77
CA HIS A 12 3.30 -8.36 11.59
C HIS A 12 2.12 -7.91 10.73
N SER A 13 0.91 -8.17 11.20
CA SER A 13 -0.31 -7.72 10.54
C SER A 13 -0.41 -6.21 10.54
N ILE A 14 -0.99 -5.64 9.49
CA ILE A 14 -1.15 -4.19 9.35
C ILE A 14 -1.98 -3.64 10.52
N PRO A 15 -1.46 -2.67 11.26
CA PRO A 15 -2.19 -2.07 12.38
C PRO A 15 -3.29 -1.14 11.89
N ASP A 16 -4.38 -1.06 12.65
CA ASP A 16 -5.53 -0.24 12.29
C ASP A 16 -5.18 1.23 12.05
N VAL A 17 -4.17 1.73 12.77
CA VAL A 17 -3.75 3.14 12.65
C VAL A 17 -3.29 3.51 11.23
N TRP A 18 -2.87 2.54 10.43
CA TRP A 18 -2.43 2.79 9.05
C TRP A 18 -3.50 2.51 7.99
N LYS A 19 -4.59 1.82 8.37
CA LYS A 19 -5.55 1.32 7.38
C LYS A 19 -6.25 2.42 6.60
N ASP A 20 -6.60 3.52 7.25
CA ASP A 20 -7.29 4.63 6.57
C ASP A 20 -6.43 5.23 5.46
N SER A 21 -5.14 5.46 5.73
CA SER A 21 -4.23 6.02 4.72
C SER A 21 -3.96 5.03 3.59
N ILE A 22 -3.82 3.75 3.90
CA ILE A 22 -3.64 2.72 2.88
C ILE A 22 -4.90 2.61 2.02
N CYS A 23 -6.10 2.64 2.62
CA CYS A 23 -7.36 2.66 1.88
C CYS A 23 -7.46 3.86 0.95
N GLU A 24 -7.03 5.03 1.41
CA GLU A 24 -7.02 6.26 0.59
C GLU A 24 -6.16 6.07 -0.66
N VAL A 25 -4.97 5.49 -0.51
CA VAL A 25 -4.11 5.16 -1.64
C VAL A 25 -4.80 4.18 -2.59
N VAL A 26 -5.33 3.08 -2.08
CA VAL A 26 -5.97 2.04 -2.90
C VAL A 26 -7.16 2.61 -3.66
N ILE A 27 -7.97 3.47 -3.04
CA ILE A 27 -9.09 4.12 -3.71
C ILE A 27 -8.61 4.94 -4.92
N GLN A 28 -7.51 5.68 -4.78
CA GLN A 28 -6.93 6.43 -5.89
C GLN A 28 -6.45 5.49 -7.01
N LEU A 29 -5.84 4.37 -6.66
CA LEU A 29 -5.44 3.38 -7.67
C LEU A 29 -6.65 2.81 -8.42
N THR A 30 -7.77 2.59 -7.74
CA THR A 30 -9.00 2.12 -8.40
C THR A 30 -9.55 3.12 -9.41
N LYS A 31 -9.26 4.41 -9.22
CA LYS A 31 -9.66 5.50 -10.11
C LYS A 31 -8.63 5.80 -11.19
N ASN A 32 -7.60 4.95 -11.31
CA ASN A 32 -6.49 5.13 -12.23
C ASN A 32 -5.66 6.40 -11.95
N ASN A 33 -5.70 6.89 -10.72
CA ASN A 33 -4.91 8.05 -10.26
C ASN A 33 -3.64 7.56 -9.57
N PHE A 34 -2.69 7.05 -10.36
CA PHE A 34 -1.45 6.49 -9.84
C PHE A 34 -0.45 7.55 -9.35
N GLU A 35 -0.67 8.80 -9.71
CA GLU A 35 0.16 9.92 -9.27
C GLU A 35 -0.11 10.35 -7.83
N LEU A 36 -1.25 9.94 -7.25
CA LEU A 36 -1.65 10.22 -5.87
C LEU A 36 -1.76 11.72 -5.58
N HIS A 37 -2.45 12.47 -6.46
CA HIS A 37 -2.63 13.93 -6.30
C HIS A 37 -3.67 14.31 -5.25
N ASP A 38 -4.75 13.55 -5.12
CA ASP A 38 -5.91 13.90 -4.30
C ASP A 38 -5.94 13.12 -2.99
N VAL A 39 -4.82 13.15 -2.26
CA VAL A 39 -4.68 12.40 -1.02
C VAL A 39 -4.21 13.31 0.11
N SER A 40 -4.27 12.80 1.33
CA SER A 40 -3.78 13.49 2.53
C SER A 40 -2.32 13.95 2.35
N GLU A 41 -1.97 15.05 3.02
CA GLU A 41 -0.60 15.58 3.03
C GLU A 41 0.42 14.58 3.61
N TYR A 42 -0.03 13.58 4.38
CA TYR A 42 0.82 12.54 4.95
C TYR A 42 1.18 11.44 3.95
N ILE A 43 0.58 11.44 2.76
CA ILE A 43 0.87 10.49 1.69
C ILE A 43 1.72 11.21 0.64
N ALA A 44 2.92 10.70 0.38
CA ALA A 44 3.83 11.31 -0.59
C ALA A 44 3.26 11.20 -2.00
N LEU A 45 3.45 12.25 -2.79
CA LEU A 45 3.15 12.22 -4.22
C LEU A 45 4.03 11.17 -4.88
N GLN A 46 3.46 10.45 -5.84
CA GLN A 46 4.20 9.46 -6.61
C GLN A 46 4.95 10.15 -7.75
N SER A 47 6.17 9.69 -8.04
CA SER A 47 6.89 10.16 -9.21
C SER A 47 6.15 9.75 -10.48
N SER A 48 6.30 10.52 -11.56
CA SER A 48 5.65 10.19 -12.83
C SER A 48 6.15 8.86 -13.38
N ASP A 49 7.42 8.52 -13.19
CA ASP A 49 7.99 7.25 -13.65
C ASP A 49 7.38 6.07 -12.90
N MET A 50 7.25 6.16 -11.58
CA MET A 50 6.65 5.10 -10.78
C MET A 50 5.15 4.98 -11.06
N ALA A 51 4.45 6.10 -11.22
CA ALA A 51 3.03 6.09 -11.56
C ALA A 51 2.80 5.38 -12.90
N LYS A 52 3.62 5.66 -13.89
CA LYS A 52 3.57 5.00 -15.20
C LYS A 52 3.85 3.50 -15.07
N PHE A 53 4.89 3.14 -14.34
CA PHE A 53 5.27 1.75 -14.09
C PHE A 53 4.11 0.97 -13.46
N ASN A 54 3.50 1.52 -12.42
CA ASN A 54 2.39 0.88 -11.72
C ASN A 54 1.16 0.76 -12.61
N ARG A 55 0.83 1.81 -13.35
CA ARG A 55 -0.31 1.79 -14.29
C ARG A 55 -0.13 0.72 -15.35
N GLU A 56 1.06 0.61 -15.92
CA GLU A 56 1.37 -0.40 -16.94
C GLU A 56 1.29 -1.81 -16.36
N ASN A 57 1.76 -2.03 -15.13
CA ASN A 57 1.70 -3.34 -14.50
C ASN A 57 0.27 -3.79 -14.23
N VAL A 58 -0.59 -2.89 -13.76
CA VAL A 58 -2.01 -3.20 -13.55
C VAL A 58 -2.70 -3.50 -14.88
N LEU A 59 -2.42 -2.70 -15.90
CA LEU A 59 -2.99 -2.90 -17.24
C LEU A 59 -2.54 -4.23 -17.83
N GLU A 60 -1.28 -4.57 -17.71
CA GLU A 60 -0.71 -5.83 -18.21
C GLU A 60 -1.29 -7.05 -17.47
N TYR A 61 -1.52 -6.91 -16.17
CA TYR A 61 -2.19 -7.97 -15.39
C TYR A 61 -3.60 -8.23 -15.90
N GLY A 62 -4.22 -7.22 -16.51
CA GLY A 62 -5.55 -7.36 -17.12
C GLY A 62 -6.68 -7.34 -16.13
N CYS A 63 -6.61 -6.50 -15.11
CA CYS A 63 -7.59 -6.46 -14.03
C CYS A 63 -8.12 -5.05 -13.76
N CYS A 64 -9.21 -5.00 -12.99
CA CYS A 64 -9.72 -3.78 -12.39
C CYS A 64 -9.53 -3.87 -10.87
N LEU A 65 -8.74 -2.98 -10.31
CA LEU A 65 -8.51 -2.93 -8.87
C LEU A 65 -9.79 -2.53 -8.14
N LYS A 66 -9.97 -3.03 -6.93
CA LYS A 66 -11.08 -2.66 -6.05
C LYS A 66 -10.58 -2.45 -4.62
N ALA A 67 -11.45 -1.94 -3.76
CA ALA A 67 -11.15 -1.75 -2.34
C ALA A 67 -10.74 -3.07 -1.69
N LEU A 68 -9.85 -3.01 -0.71
CA LEU A 68 -9.30 -4.18 -0.04
C LEU A 68 -10.39 -4.92 0.75
N SER A 69 -10.45 -6.25 0.56
CA SER A 69 -11.30 -7.13 1.33
C SER A 69 -10.64 -7.49 2.67
N THR A 70 -11.42 -8.07 3.57
CA THR A 70 -10.89 -8.59 4.83
C THR A 70 -9.75 -9.58 4.59
N GLU A 71 -9.88 -10.46 3.59
CA GLU A 71 -8.85 -11.43 3.25
C GLU A 71 -7.57 -10.77 2.79
N CYS A 72 -7.65 -9.71 1.99
CA CYS A 72 -6.48 -8.94 1.57
C CYS A 72 -5.76 -8.33 2.77
N TRP A 73 -6.49 -7.76 3.72
CA TRP A 73 -5.90 -7.23 4.95
C TRP A 73 -5.20 -8.32 5.77
N GLU A 74 -5.81 -9.48 5.90
CA GLU A 74 -5.23 -10.59 6.66
C GLU A 74 -3.93 -11.09 6.06
N ARG A 75 -3.75 -11.00 4.75
CA ARG A 75 -2.54 -11.43 4.04
C ARG A 75 -1.48 -10.34 3.95
N SER A 76 -1.84 -9.11 4.24
CA SER A 76 -0.91 -7.98 4.21
C SER A 76 -0.09 -7.93 5.48
N CYS A 77 1.14 -7.42 5.37
CA CYS A 77 2.06 -7.40 6.51
C CYS A 77 3.01 -6.22 6.45
N TYR A 78 3.67 -5.98 7.57
CA TYR A 78 4.73 -4.99 7.66
C TYR A 78 5.92 -5.56 8.44
N GLN A 79 7.09 -4.98 8.20
CA GLN A 79 8.30 -5.28 8.97
C GLN A 79 9.16 -4.04 9.12
N TRP A 80 9.66 -3.82 10.34
CA TRP A 80 10.56 -2.70 10.65
C TRP A 80 11.94 -2.92 10.01
N GLN A 81 12.47 -1.88 9.35
CA GLN A 81 13.75 -1.96 8.65
C GLN A 81 14.83 -1.06 9.29
N GLY A 82 14.59 -0.57 10.50
CA GLY A 82 15.54 0.30 11.21
C GLY A 82 15.20 1.77 11.14
N ASN A 83 14.75 2.27 9.98
CA ASN A 83 14.37 3.66 9.78
C ASN A 83 12.92 3.84 9.35
N TYR A 84 12.30 2.78 8.87
CA TYR A 84 10.92 2.79 8.37
C TYR A 84 10.34 1.38 8.46
N TRP A 85 9.02 1.29 8.30
CA TRP A 85 8.33 0.02 8.15
C TRP A 85 8.11 -0.26 6.66
N ASP A 86 8.52 -1.43 6.23
CA ASP A 86 8.28 -1.91 4.87
C ASP A 86 6.92 -2.60 4.84
N LEU A 87 6.08 -2.28 3.84
CA LEU A 87 4.75 -2.83 3.72
C LEU A 87 4.63 -3.69 2.47
N ILE A 88 3.89 -4.79 2.61
CA ILE A 88 3.41 -5.58 1.49
C ILE A 88 1.90 -5.72 1.66
N ILE A 89 1.15 -5.10 0.74
CA ILE A 89 -0.31 -5.08 0.78
C ILE A 89 -0.83 -5.90 -0.39
N ASP A 90 -1.54 -6.99 -0.12
CA ASP A 90 -2.19 -7.78 -1.16
C ASP A 90 -3.36 -7.00 -1.74
N LEU A 91 -3.42 -6.92 -3.07
CA LEU A 91 -4.45 -6.16 -3.76
C LEU A 91 -5.58 -7.06 -4.21
N CYS A 92 -6.79 -6.51 -4.20
CA CYS A 92 -7.99 -7.17 -4.68
C CYS A 92 -8.35 -6.63 -6.05
N THR A 93 -8.93 -7.49 -6.88
CA THR A 93 -9.45 -7.09 -8.18
C THR A 93 -10.90 -7.51 -8.30
N VAL A 94 -11.61 -6.93 -9.27
CA VAL A 94 -12.99 -7.32 -9.56
C VAL A 94 -13.05 -8.80 -9.96
N GLU A 95 -12.00 -9.27 -10.64
CA GLU A 95 -11.90 -10.63 -11.15
C GLU A 95 -11.49 -11.65 -10.09
N GLU A 96 -10.75 -11.21 -9.06
CA GLU A 96 -10.22 -12.07 -8.01
C GLU A 96 -10.28 -11.36 -6.66
N ASP A 97 -10.82 -12.00 -5.62
CA ASP A 97 -10.85 -11.41 -4.28
C ASP A 97 -9.45 -11.11 -3.74
N VAL A 98 -8.51 -12.01 -4.00
CA VAL A 98 -7.09 -11.77 -3.72
C VAL A 98 -6.33 -12.06 -5.01
N SER A 99 -5.66 -11.05 -5.54
CA SER A 99 -4.84 -11.19 -6.76
C SER A 99 -3.39 -11.50 -6.40
N ASP A 100 -2.58 -11.77 -7.43
CA ASP A 100 -1.13 -11.90 -7.26
C ASP A 100 -0.44 -10.55 -7.22
N LEU A 101 -1.16 -9.45 -7.49
CA LEU A 101 -0.61 -8.11 -7.39
C LEU A 101 -0.46 -7.69 -5.94
N VAL A 102 0.67 -7.08 -5.62
CA VAL A 102 0.91 -6.45 -4.32
C VAL A 102 1.27 -4.99 -4.50
N LEU A 103 0.93 -4.19 -3.49
CA LEU A 103 1.40 -2.83 -3.36
C LEU A 103 2.50 -2.85 -2.31
N LYS A 104 3.71 -2.49 -2.71
CA LYS A 104 4.80 -2.26 -1.77
C LYS A 104 4.77 -0.81 -1.33
N GLY A 105 5.11 -0.56 -0.08
CA GLY A 105 5.12 0.78 0.45
C GLY A 105 6.00 0.88 1.66
N ARG A 106 6.15 2.12 2.16
CA ARG A 106 6.90 2.40 3.37
C ARG A 106 6.12 3.34 4.25
N VAL A 107 6.24 3.15 5.56
CA VAL A 107 5.71 4.07 6.55
C VAL A 107 6.88 4.58 7.36
N TYR A 108 6.98 5.90 7.48
CA TYR A 108 8.03 6.56 8.25
C TYR A 108 7.42 7.18 9.51
N PRO A 109 8.00 6.94 10.69
CA PRO A 109 7.56 7.64 11.89
C PRO A 109 7.96 9.12 11.80
N ILE A 110 7.02 10.01 12.11
CA ILE A 110 7.27 11.44 12.21
C ILE A 110 6.71 11.95 13.55
N ASN A 111 7.04 13.19 13.94
CA ASN A 111 6.63 13.72 15.23
C ASN A 111 5.11 13.75 15.42
N SER A 112 4.35 13.98 14.35
CA SER A 112 2.89 14.10 14.40
C SER A 112 2.17 12.84 13.94
N GLY A 113 2.88 11.70 13.79
CA GLY A 113 2.26 10.45 13.36
C GLY A 113 3.11 9.68 12.36
N TYR A 114 2.58 9.49 11.15
CA TYR A 114 3.22 8.65 10.14
C TYR A 114 3.20 9.32 8.76
N LYS A 115 4.27 9.13 8.00
CA LYS A 115 4.36 9.53 6.60
C LYS A 115 4.33 8.27 5.75
N TYR A 116 3.50 8.26 4.69
CA TYR A 116 3.30 7.09 3.84
C TYR A 116 3.92 7.33 2.46
N GLU A 117 4.63 6.33 1.97
CA GLU A 117 5.24 6.37 0.64
C GLU A 117 4.80 5.13 -0.13
N CYS A 118 4.12 5.34 -1.24
CA CYS A 118 3.69 4.26 -2.12
C CYS A 118 4.86 3.85 -3.01
N GLY A 119 5.09 2.56 -3.15
CA GLY A 119 6.11 2.01 -4.03
C GLY A 119 5.50 1.28 -5.22
N MET A 120 6.10 0.14 -5.57
CA MET A 120 5.68 -0.65 -6.73
C MET A 120 4.36 -1.36 -6.51
N VAL A 121 3.53 -1.38 -7.56
CA VAL A 121 2.41 -2.32 -7.72
C VAL A 121 2.90 -3.36 -8.74
N HIS A 122 3.04 -4.60 -8.30
CA HIS A 122 3.61 -5.64 -9.15
C HIS A 122 3.26 -7.05 -8.64
N VAL A 123 3.55 -8.05 -9.47
CA VAL A 123 3.53 -9.46 -9.03
C VAL A 123 4.93 -9.79 -8.56
N PRO A 124 5.10 -10.10 -7.26
CA PRO A 124 6.44 -10.37 -6.73
C PRO A 124 7.04 -11.67 -7.22
#